data_00c6da6ca102bdb642e4a61a3e3adcb4
#
_entry.id   00c6da6ca102bdb642e4a61a3e3adcb4
#
_cell.length_a   1.000
_cell.length_b   1.000
_cell.length_c   1.000
_cell.angle_alpha   90.00
_cell.angle_beta   90.00
_cell.angle_gamma   90.00
#
_symmetry.space_group_name_H-M   'P 1'
#
loop_
_entity.id
_entity.type
_entity.pdbx_description
1 polymer ?
#
loop_
_entity_poly.entity_id
_entity_poly.type
_entity_poly.pdbx_seq_one_letter_code
_entity_poly.pdbx_strand_id
1 'polypeptide(L)'
;MGNIDIALSVLKYAKPDLRLDIKNSFDDRLRLQKYVFIMEKLGLNLGYDFNEYLRGPYSPGLAMDYYGNADTVKELKISRELTNEERKVAEKMKEIVELTPTELEALSYVLLKGWLCDDDALVNVGFYKPHLTVNEVERAIGVGRRVLGCK
;
A
#
# COMPACT_ATOMS: atom_id res chain seq x y z
N MET A 1 -5.29 9.19 -15.98
CA MET A 1 -4.14 9.66 -15.22
C MET A 1 -4.45 9.57 -13.73
N GLY A 2 -3.52 9.07 -12.94
CA GLY A 2 -3.74 8.91 -11.52
C GLY A 2 -3.54 10.19 -10.72
N ASN A 3 -3.86 10.12 -9.43
CA ASN A 3 -3.81 11.24 -8.50
C ASN A 3 -2.76 11.02 -7.42
N ILE A 4 -1.49 11.10 -7.81
CA ILE A 4 -0.39 10.88 -6.89
C ILE A 4 -0.39 11.92 -5.75
N ASP A 5 -0.82 13.14 -6.02
CA ASP A 5 -0.86 14.20 -5.00
C ASP A 5 -1.78 13.83 -3.83
N ILE A 6 -2.90 13.20 -4.12
CA ILE A 6 -3.82 12.73 -3.07
C ILE A 6 -3.12 11.65 -2.24
N ALA A 7 -2.50 10.68 -2.90
CA ALA A 7 -1.80 9.60 -2.21
C ALA A 7 -0.69 10.13 -1.30
N LEU A 8 0.11 11.06 -1.80
CA LEU A 8 1.20 11.64 -0.99
C LEU A 8 0.65 12.44 0.19
N SER A 9 -0.46 13.15 0.01
CA SER A 9 -1.11 13.90 1.09
C SER A 9 -1.61 12.97 2.19
N VAL A 10 -2.22 11.86 1.81
CA VAL A 10 -2.70 10.85 2.75
C VAL A 10 -1.52 10.26 3.53
N LEU A 11 -0.43 9.92 2.85
CA LEU A 11 0.76 9.37 3.50
C LEU A 11 1.42 10.38 4.45
N LYS A 12 1.47 11.64 4.05
CA LYS A 12 2.02 12.70 4.90
C LYS A 12 1.23 12.85 6.20
N TYR A 13 -0.09 12.76 6.11
CA TYR A 13 -0.95 12.79 7.28
C TYR A 13 -0.71 11.57 8.17
N ALA A 14 -0.62 10.37 7.56
CA ALA A 14 -0.46 9.12 8.31
C ALA A 14 0.91 9.03 8.98
N LYS A 15 1.96 9.51 8.32
CA LYS A 15 3.34 9.45 8.81
C LYS A 15 4.14 10.63 8.27
N PRO A 16 4.12 11.77 8.99
CA PRO A 16 4.74 13.01 8.49
C PRO A 16 6.24 12.91 8.20
N ASP A 17 6.95 11.99 8.85
CA ASP A 17 8.38 11.79 8.64
C ASP A 17 8.72 10.68 7.66
N LEU A 18 7.70 10.14 6.97
CA LEU A 18 7.93 9.11 5.96
C LEU A 18 8.79 9.66 4.82
N ARG A 19 9.78 8.86 4.42
CA ARG A 19 10.66 9.19 3.30
C ARG A 19 10.68 8.03 2.33
N LEU A 20 10.56 8.33 1.05
CA LEU A 20 10.51 7.33 -0.01
C LEU A 20 11.52 7.69 -1.10
N ASP A 21 12.65 6.99 -1.10
CA ASP A 21 13.71 7.22 -2.08
C ASP A 21 13.44 6.42 -3.35
N ILE A 22 12.65 7.01 -4.23
CA ILE A 22 12.20 6.36 -5.46
C ILE A 22 13.38 5.99 -6.37
N LYS A 23 14.38 6.86 -6.46
CA LYS A 23 15.49 6.68 -7.40
C LYS A 23 16.42 5.54 -7.00
N ASN A 24 16.65 5.34 -5.70
CA ASN A 24 17.69 4.44 -5.22
C ASN A 24 17.19 3.24 -4.42
N SER A 25 15.92 3.19 -4.02
CA SER A 25 15.41 2.14 -3.15
C SER A 25 14.27 1.36 -3.79
N PHE A 26 14.54 0.10 -4.13
CA PHE A 26 13.51 -0.83 -4.60
C PHE A 26 12.41 -0.98 -3.54
N ASP A 27 12.80 -1.11 -2.27
CA ASP A 27 11.83 -1.28 -1.18
C ASP A 27 10.89 -0.09 -1.07
N ASP A 28 11.40 1.13 -1.26
CA ASP A 28 10.56 2.33 -1.19
C ASP A 28 9.59 2.41 -2.38
N ARG A 29 10.04 2.00 -3.57
CA ARG A 29 9.14 1.90 -4.73
C ARG A 29 8.05 0.87 -4.48
N LEU A 30 8.42 -0.28 -3.91
CA LEU A 30 7.45 -1.32 -3.55
C LEU A 30 6.46 -0.80 -2.51
N ARG A 31 6.94 -0.13 -1.48
CA ARG A 31 6.08 0.47 -0.45
C ARG A 31 5.03 1.38 -1.08
N LEU A 32 5.45 2.29 -1.95
CA LEU A 32 4.51 3.25 -2.53
C LEU A 32 3.47 2.55 -3.40
N GLN A 33 3.87 1.55 -4.19
CA GLN A 33 2.93 0.75 -4.96
C GLN A 33 1.88 0.10 -4.07
N LYS A 34 2.31 -0.49 -2.96
CA LYS A 34 1.38 -1.18 -2.06
C LYS A 34 0.52 -0.21 -1.28
N TYR A 35 1.07 0.91 -0.83
CA TYR A 35 0.28 1.93 -0.14
C TYR A 35 -0.87 2.43 -1.02
N VAL A 36 -0.58 2.76 -2.27
CA VAL A 36 -1.61 3.28 -3.18
C VAL A 36 -2.67 2.22 -3.47
N PHE A 37 -2.24 0.97 -3.71
CA PHE A 37 -3.19 -0.13 -3.92
C PHE A 37 -4.13 -0.28 -2.71
N ILE A 38 -3.58 -0.26 -1.50
CA ILE A 38 -4.37 -0.40 -0.28
C ILE A 38 -5.31 0.79 -0.08
N MET A 39 -4.85 2.01 -0.38
CA MET A 39 -5.70 3.20 -0.33
C MET A 39 -6.92 3.05 -1.25
N GLU A 40 -6.73 2.49 -2.44
CA GLU A 40 -7.86 2.25 -3.35
C GLU A 40 -8.81 1.20 -2.78
N LYS A 41 -8.28 0.17 -2.13
CA LYS A 41 -9.10 -0.83 -1.44
C LYS A 41 -9.84 -0.24 -0.24
N LEU A 42 -9.32 0.82 0.35
CA LEU A 42 -9.98 1.55 1.44
C LEU A 42 -11.01 2.56 0.93
N GLY A 43 -11.18 2.68 -0.39
CA GLY A 43 -12.27 3.46 -0.98
C GLY A 43 -11.86 4.72 -1.71
N LEU A 44 -10.58 5.07 -1.75
CA LEU A 44 -10.15 6.23 -2.53
C LEU A 44 -10.06 5.87 -4.00
N ASN A 45 -10.56 6.77 -4.85
CA ASN A 45 -10.45 6.63 -6.29
C ASN A 45 -9.23 7.43 -6.76
N LEU A 46 -8.08 6.75 -6.87
CA LEU A 46 -6.83 7.39 -7.26
C LEU A 46 -6.54 7.23 -8.76
N GLY A 47 -7.33 6.42 -9.46
CA GLY A 47 -7.28 6.32 -10.92
C GLY A 47 -6.15 5.45 -11.46
N TYR A 48 -5.57 4.57 -10.66
CA TYR A 48 -4.52 3.67 -11.10
C TYR A 48 -5.06 2.28 -11.37
N ASP A 49 -4.54 1.63 -12.39
CA ASP A 49 -4.85 0.25 -12.71
C ASP A 49 -3.73 -0.65 -12.22
N PHE A 50 -4.09 -1.65 -11.41
CA PHE A 50 -3.14 -2.60 -10.84
C PHE A 50 -3.37 -3.98 -11.44
N ASN A 51 -2.26 -4.62 -11.82
CA ASN A 51 -2.28 -6.01 -12.27
C ASN A 51 -1.36 -6.83 -11.40
N GLU A 52 -1.52 -8.15 -11.44
CA GLU A 52 -0.67 -9.04 -10.66
C GLU A 52 0.69 -9.19 -11.34
N TYR A 53 1.75 -8.88 -10.59
CA TYR A 53 3.13 -9.06 -11.01
C TYR A 53 3.86 -9.90 -9.97
N LEU A 54 5.17 -10.04 -10.12
CA LEU A 54 6.00 -10.93 -9.31
C LEU A 54 5.88 -10.67 -7.80
N ARG A 55 5.80 -9.39 -7.41
CA ARG A 55 5.66 -8.98 -6.00
C ARG A 55 4.26 -8.53 -5.65
N GLY A 56 3.23 -9.07 -6.33
CA GLY A 56 1.84 -8.73 -6.08
C GLY A 56 1.33 -7.62 -6.99
N PRO A 57 0.31 -6.86 -6.57
CA PRO A 57 -0.28 -5.82 -7.44
C PRO A 57 0.71 -4.71 -7.73
N TYR A 58 0.73 -4.28 -8.98
CA TYR A 58 1.64 -3.25 -9.46
C TYR A 58 0.96 -2.44 -10.56
N SER A 59 1.18 -1.13 -10.56
CA SER A 59 0.64 -0.22 -11.56
C SER A 59 1.78 0.48 -12.30
N PRO A 60 1.94 0.23 -13.61
CA PRO A 60 2.90 0.99 -14.41
C PRO A 60 2.60 2.48 -14.47
N GLY A 61 1.31 2.85 -14.47
CA GLY A 61 0.91 4.27 -14.46
C GLY A 61 1.36 4.98 -13.19
N LEU A 62 1.22 4.31 -12.04
CA LEU A 62 1.73 4.85 -10.78
C LEU A 62 3.25 5.00 -10.84
N ALA A 63 3.96 4.01 -11.39
CA ALA A 63 5.41 4.07 -11.51
C ALA A 63 5.84 5.28 -12.35
N MET A 64 5.17 5.54 -13.46
CA MET A 64 5.47 6.73 -14.27
C MET A 64 5.31 8.01 -13.45
N ASP A 65 4.25 8.09 -12.65
CA ASP A 65 3.97 9.27 -11.84
C ASP A 65 5.03 9.47 -10.75
N TYR A 66 5.42 8.42 -10.02
CA TYR A 66 6.40 8.63 -8.95
C TYR A 66 7.81 8.86 -9.48
N TYR A 67 8.19 8.26 -10.61
CA TYR A 67 9.48 8.59 -11.23
C TYR A 67 9.51 10.03 -11.72
N GLY A 68 8.40 10.52 -12.27
CA GLY A 68 8.28 11.91 -12.73
C GLY A 68 8.25 12.92 -11.58
N ASN A 69 7.99 12.48 -10.35
CA ASN A 69 7.87 13.34 -9.17
C ASN A 69 8.78 12.87 -8.02
N ALA A 70 9.91 12.25 -8.35
CA ALA A 70 10.76 11.58 -7.36
C ALA A 70 11.20 12.50 -6.23
N ASP A 71 11.51 13.76 -6.52
CA ASP A 71 11.95 14.71 -5.50
C ASP A 71 10.80 15.12 -4.57
N THR A 72 9.60 15.29 -5.11
CA THR A 72 8.41 15.58 -4.31
C THR A 72 8.07 14.38 -3.42
N VAL A 73 8.16 13.18 -3.97
CA VAL A 73 7.86 11.94 -3.24
C VAL A 73 8.83 11.74 -2.09
N LYS A 74 10.11 12.07 -2.28
CA LYS A 74 11.16 11.73 -1.32
C LYS A 74 10.86 12.21 0.09
N GLU A 75 10.36 13.43 0.24
CA GLU A 75 10.05 14.02 1.54
C GLU A 75 8.59 14.41 1.66
N LEU A 76 7.75 13.88 0.78
CA LEU A 76 6.31 14.19 0.75
C LEU A 76 6.08 15.70 0.72
N LYS A 77 6.73 16.39 -0.20
CA LYS A 77 6.62 17.84 -0.37
C LYS A 77 5.31 18.18 -1.07
N ILE A 78 4.23 18.05 -0.33
CA ILE A 78 2.89 18.31 -0.83
C ILE A 78 2.14 19.16 0.20
N SER A 79 1.40 20.14 -0.28
CA SER A 79 0.68 21.07 0.58
C SER A 79 -0.75 21.16 0.09
N ARG A 80 -1.59 20.23 0.54
CA ARG A 80 -3.02 20.26 0.28
C ARG A 80 -3.77 19.71 1.48
N GLU A 81 -4.98 20.22 1.69
CA GLU A 81 -5.84 19.71 2.75
C GLU A 81 -6.55 18.44 2.30
N LEU A 82 -6.75 17.53 3.25
CA LEU A 82 -7.47 16.30 3.00
C LEU A 82 -8.99 16.55 3.09
N THR A 83 -9.73 15.89 2.23
CA THR A 83 -11.18 15.79 2.40
C THR A 83 -11.49 14.90 3.60
N ASN A 84 -12.74 14.89 4.05
CA ASN A 84 -13.14 14.01 5.15
C ASN A 84 -12.92 12.54 4.83
N GLU A 85 -13.21 12.11 3.59
CA GLU A 85 -12.96 10.73 3.17
C GLU A 85 -11.49 10.40 3.15
N GLU A 86 -10.66 11.30 2.63
CA GLU A 86 -9.21 11.10 2.60
C GLU A 86 -8.63 11.01 3.99
N ARG A 87 -9.16 11.81 4.93
CA ARG A 87 -8.70 11.79 6.32
C ARG A 87 -9.04 10.45 7.00
N LYS A 88 -10.21 9.90 6.72
CA LYS A 88 -10.59 8.59 7.25
C LYS A 88 -9.64 7.49 6.75
N VAL A 89 -9.30 7.54 5.47
CA VAL A 89 -8.34 6.59 4.90
C VAL A 89 -6.95 6.82 5.52
N ALA A 90 -6.55 8.07 5.68
CA ALA A 90 -5.25 8.39 6.28
C ALA A 90 -5.13 7.85 7.71
N GLU A 91 -6.20 7.91 8.51
CA GLU A 91 -6.20 7.32 9.85
C GLU A 91 -5.97 5.82 9.80
N LYS A 92 -6.60 5.13 8.85
CA LYS A 92 -6.40 3.69 8.67
C LYS A 92 -5.01 3.36 8.16
N MET A 93 -4.42 4.24 7.36
CA MET A 93 -3.07 4.03 6.84
C MET A 93 -1.99 4.11 7.91
N LYS A 94 -2.28 4.68 9.08
CA LYS A 94 -1.29 4.79 10.17
C LYS A 94 -0.71 3.44 10.59
N GLU A 95 -1.50 2.38 10.59
CA GLU A 95 -0.99 1.04 10.87
C GLU A 95 -0.30 0.42 9.64
N ILE A 96 -0.84 0.70 8.46
CA ILE A 96 -0.33 0.13 7.22
C ILE A 96 1.10 0.60 6.93
N VAL A 97 1.40 1.89 7.19
CA VAL A 97 2.73 2.44 6.92
C VAL A 97 3.82 1.87 7.84
N GLU A 98 3.42 1.19 8.92
CA GLU A 98 4.36 0.52 9.82
C GLU A 98 4.73 -0.90 9.38
N LEU A 99 4.05 -1.42 8.35
CA LEU A 99 4.37 -2.76 7.83
C LEU A 99 5.67 -2.72 7.01
N THR A 100 6.42 -3.82 7.10
CA THR A 100 7.64 -3.99 6.31
C THR A 100 7.28 -4.22 4.83
N PRO A 101 8.24 -4.08 3.90
CA PRO A 101 7.97 -4.38 2.49
C PRO A 101 7.40 -5.78 2.26
N THR A 102 7.91 -6.80 2.94
CA THR A 102 7.41 -8.17 2.79
C THR A 102 6.00 -8.32 3.36
N GLU A 103 5.72 -7.67 4.48
CA GLU A 103 4.36 -7.66 5.04
C GLU A 103 3.38 -6.92 4.12
N LEU A 104 3.82 -5.83 3.50
CA LEU A 104 3.00 -5.12 2.50
C LEU A 104 2.75 -5.98 1.27
N GLU A 105 3.76 -6.72 0.83
CA GLU A 105 3.58 -7.67 -0.27
C GLU A 105 2.49 -8.69 0.09
N ALA A 106 2.57 -9.27 1.27
CA ALA A 106 1.59 -10.25 1.73
C ALA A 106 0.18 -9.65 1.79
N LEU A 107 0.03 -8.49 2.43
CA LEU A 107 -1.28 -7.87 2.57
C LEU A 107 -1.89 -7.50 1.22
N SER A 108 -1.10 -6.86 0.37
CA SER A 108 -1.61 -6.46 -0.95
C SER A 108 -1.99 -7.67 -1.79
N TYR A 109 -1.23 -8.76 -1.70
CA TYR A 109 -1.55 -9.99 -2.42
C TYR A 109 -2.86 -10.60 -1.94
N VAL A 110 -3.05 -10.69 -0.62
CA VAL A 110 -4.30 -11.19 -0.03
C VAL A 110 -5.49 -10.36 -0.49
N LEU A 111 -5.33 -9.03 -0.53
CA LEU A 111 -6.40 -8.14 -0.99
C LEU A 111 -6.67 -8.31 -2.48
N LEU A 112 -5.62 -8.48 -3.28
CA LEU A 112 -5.77 -8.70 -4.73
C LEU A 112 -6.57 -9.96 -5.02
N LYS A 113 -6.35 -11.03 -4.24
CA LYS A 113 -7.02 -12.31 -4.41
C LYS A 113 -8.39 -12.38 -3.73
N GLY A 114 -8.72 -11.41 -2.88
CA GLY A 114 -9.98 -11.42 -2.13
C GLY A 114 -9.99 -12.42 -0.98
N TRP A 115 -8.82 -12.77 -0.43
CA TRP A 115 -8.69 -13.81 0.60
C TRP A 115 -8.63 -13.30 2.03
N LEU A 116 -8.71 -11.99 2.24
CA LEU A 116 -8.44 -11.40 3.57
C LEU A 116 -9.26 -12.05 4.68
N CYS A 117 -10.52 -12.32 4.42
CA CYS A 117 -11.44 -12.85 5.44
C CYS A 117 -11.64 -14.37 5.36
N ASP A 118 -10.86 -15.05 4.52
CA ASP A 118 -10.91 -16.49 4.41
C ASP A 118 -10.09 -17.17 5.51
N ASP A 119 -10.60 -18.26 6.06
CA ASP A 119 -9.87 -19.03 7.08
C ASP A 119 -8.55 -19.58 6.54
N ASP A 120 -8.49 -19.84 5.24
CA ASP A 120 -7.32 -20.42 4.58
C ASP A 120 -6.33 -19.38 4.05
N ALA A 121 -6.53 -18.10 4.38
CA ALA A 121 -5.69 -17.01 3.82
C ALA A 121 -4.20 -17.26 4.05
N LEU A 122 -3.81 -17.64 5.26
CA LEU A 122 -2.42 -17.89 5.61
C LEU A 122 -1.83 -19.02 4.78
N VAL A 123 -2.55 -20.13 4.66
CA VAL A 123 -2.11 -21.30 3.89
C VAL A 123 -1.97 -20.95 2.41
N ASN A 124 -2.96 -20.25 1.86
CA ASN A 124 -2.97 -19.88 0.44
C ASN A 124 -1.82 -18.95 0.11
N VAL A 125 -1.55 -17.95 0.94
CA VAL A 125 -0.42 -17.04 0.71
C VAL A 125 0.90 -17.80 0.78
N GLY A 126 1.05 -18.69 1.76
CA GLY A 126 2.26 -19.50 1.90
C GLY A 126 2.53 -20.38 0.69
N PHE A 127 1.48 -20.88 0.06
CA PHE A 127 1.60 -21.71 -1.14
C PHE A 127 2.14 -20.91 -2.33
N TYR A 128 1.58 -19.72 -2.57
CA TYR A 128 1.95 -18.90 -3.74
C TYR A 128 3.14 -17.98 -3.49
N LYS A 129 3.44 -17.66 -2.23
CA LYS A 129 4.52 -16.77 -1.84
C LYS A 129 5.42 -17.45 -0.80
N PRO A 130 6.08 -18.56 -1.15
CA PRO A 130 6.85 -19.34 -0.16
C PRO A 130 8.06 -18.62 0.39
N HIS A 131 8.47 -17.50 -0.19
CA HIS A 131 9.58 -16.69 0.32
C HIS A 131 9.17 -15.85 1.54
N LEU A 132 7.88 -15.70 1.81
CA LEU A 132 7.38 -14.95 2.97
C LEU A 132 7.30 -15.89 4.17
N THR A 133 7.68 -15.40 5.35
CA THR A 133 7.59 -16.20 6.58
C THR A 133 6.15 -16.21 7.10
N VAL A 134 5.83 -17.23 7.88
CA VAL A 134 4.52 -17.35 8.53
C VAL A 134 4.22 -16.11 9.37
N ASN A 135 5.21 -15.64 10.14
CA ASN A 135 5.02 -14.47 11.00
C ASN A 135 4.71 -13.21 10.20
N GLU A 136 5.39 -13.02 9.08
CA GLU A 136 5.11 -11.88 8.20
C GLU A 136 3.69 -11.92 7.65
N VAL A 137 3.25 -13.08 7.18
CA VAL A 137 1.92 -13.23 6.61
C VAL A 137 0.85 -13.09 7.70
N GLU A 138 1.05 -13.68 8.87
CA GLU A 138 0.11 -13.53 9.99
C GLU A 138 -0.05 -12.08 10.41
N ARG A 139 1.04 -11.34 10.53
CA ARG A 139 0.98 -9.93 10.89
C ARG A 139 0.24 -9.12 9.83
N ALA A 140 0.54 -9.37 8.57
CA ALA A 140 -0.10 -8.68 7.46
C ALA A 140 -1.61 -8.91 7.45
N ILE A 141 -2.03 -10.17 7.58
CA ILE A 141 -3.44 -10.52 7.61
C ILE A 141 -4.13 -9.91 8.83
N GLY A 142 -3.48 -9.98 10.00
CA GLY A 142 -4.03 -9.41 11.23
C GLY A 142 -4.27 -7.91 11.14
N VAL A 143 -3.30 -7.17 10.63
CA VAL A 143 -3.43 -5.73 10.42
C VAL A 143 -4.51 -5.45 9.39
N GLY A 144 -4.51 -6.20 8.28
CA GLY A 144 -5.51 -6.03 7.23
C GLY A 144 -6.93 -6.22 7.75
N ARG A 145 -7.17 -7.28 8.52
CA ARG A 145 -8.49 -7.54 9.08
C ARG A 145 -8.93 -6.45 10.05
N ARG A 146 -8.01 -5.93 10.84
CA ARG A 146 -8.31 -4.86 11.79
C ARG A 146 -8.63 -3.55 11.07
N VAL A 147 -7.88 -3.23 10.01
CA VAL A 147 -7.98 -1.95 9.30
C VAL A 147 -9.12 -1.96 8.27
N LEU A 148 -9.21 -3.03 7.45
CA LEU A 148 -10.20 -3.12 6.38
C LEU A 148 -11.50 -3.81 6.84
N GLY A 149 -11.40 -4.65 7.86
CA GLY A 149 -12.55 -5.32 8.44
C GLY A 149 -12.92 -6.63 7.76
N CYS A 150 -13.41 -7.56 8.57
CA CYS A 150 -14.03 -8.81 8.11
C CYS A 150 -15.30 -9.01 8.89
N LYS A 151 -16.32 -9.52 8.22
CA LYS A 151 -17.61 -9.79 8.85
C LYS A 151 -17.77 -11.26 9.17
#